data_a63c2ba06a7e9fd3c7223eccceb6e5bf
#
_entry.id   a63c2ba06a7e9fd3c7223eccceb6e5bf
#
_cell.length_a   1.000
_cell.length_b   1.000
_cell.length_c   1.000
_cell.angle_alpha   90.00
_cell.angle_beta   90.00
_cell.angle_gamma   90.00
#
_symmetry.space_group_name_H-M   'P 1'
#
loop_
_entity.id
_entity.type
_entity.pdbx_description
1 polymer ?
#
loop_
_entity_poly.entity_id
_entity_poly.type
_entity_poly.pdbx_seq_one_letter_code
_entity_poly.pdbx_strand_id
1 'polypeptide(L)'
;MTEFSHADTLHRLVKEAIDRFRDVFDTLQSSHAMLEQDLKRTRAEADNRERMLIKPLLLDIIDIRDRLAAGLKPAATALPRWYERFLAYRQRETAEAWREGLRMTLRRIDAMLADRRVIPAETVGRPFDPRIAIAVATVADPDVADGIVVEDVRPGFLWQGELLRLAEVVVAKRNA
;
A
#
# COMPACT_ATOMS: atom_id res chain seq x y z
N MET A 1 -7.11 -19.73 80.04
CA MET A 1 -5.84 -19.62 79.26
C MET A 1 -5.95 -20.26 77.87
N THR A 2 -7.05 -20.80 77.42
CA THR A 2 -7.21 -21.53 76.13
C THR A 2 -7.75 -20.70 74.98
N GLU A 3 -8.40 -19.55 75.24
CA GLU A 3 -9.03 -18.72 74.18
C GLU A 3 -8.04 -17.89 73.44
N PHE A 4 -6.97 -17.39 74.01
CA PHE A 4 -5.92 -16.63 73.33
C PHE A 4 -5.13 -17.45 72.31
N SER A 5 -4.94 -18.75 72.51
CA SER A 5 -4.25 -19.64 71.59
C SER A 5 -5.02 -19.92 70.31
N HIS A 6 -6.37 -19.88 70.37
CA HIS A 6 -7.21 -20.11 69.20
C HIS A 6 -7.25 -18.87 68.27
N ALA A 7 -7.29 -17.67 68.85
CA ALA A 7 -7.29 -16.42 68.08
C ALA A 7 -5.99 -16.25 67.29
N ASP A 8 -4.86 -16.54 67.89
CA ASP A 8 -3.52 -16.48 67.21
C ASP A 8 -3.39 -17.51 66.07
N THR A 9 -3.94 -18.70 66.27
CA THR A 9 -3.94 -19.76 65.26
C THR A 9 -4.82 -19.37 64.04
N LEU A 10 -6.01 -18.83 64.32
CA LEU A 10 -6.90 -18.31 63.24
C LEU A 10 -6.26 -17.16 62.47
N HIS A 11 -5.64 -16.22 63.16
CA HIS A 11 -4.98 -15.08 62.53
C HIS A 11 -3.85 -15.53 61.60
N ARG A 12 -3.05 -16.52 62.03
CA ARG A 12 -1.98 -17.11 61.23
C ARG A 12 -2.52 -17.82 59.97
N LEU A 13 -3.60 -18.64 60.12
CA LEU A 13 -4.22 -19.31 58.97
C LEU A 13 -4.83 -18.35 57.95
N VAL A 14 -5.52 -17.28 58.45
CA VAL A 14 -6.03 -16.25 57.55
C VAL A 14 -4.95 -15.52 56.82
N LYS A 15 -3.86 -15.16 57.48
CA LYS A 15 -2.71 -14.51 56.85
C LYS A 15 -2.08 -15.41 55.78
N GLU A 16 -1.86 -16.68 56.08
CA GLU A 16 -1.33 -17.66 55.16
C GLU A 16 -2.24 -17.88 53.94
N ALA A 17 -3.56 -17.85 54.14
CA ALA A 17 -4.54 -17.92 53.06
C ALA A 17 -4.49 -16.67 52.16
N ILE A 18 -4.37 -15.49 52.78
CA ILE A 18 -4.25 -14.21 52.01
C ILE A 18 -2.95 -14.18 51.19
N ASP A 19 -1.85 -14.60 51.78
CA ASP A 19 -0.55 -14.62 51.07
C ASP A 19 -0.59 -15.61 49.88
N ARG A 20 -1.13 -16.80 50.04
CA ARG A 20 -1.37 -17.76 48.96
C ARG A 20 -2.29 -17.21 47.86
N PHE A 21 -3.37 -16.52 48.26
CA PHE A 21 -4.27 -15.91 47.31
C PHE A 21 -3.57 -14.82 46.49
N ARG A 22 -2.72 -14.00 47.13
CA ARG A 22 -1.93 -12.98 46.48
C ARG A 22 -0.96 -13.60 45.47
N ASP A 23 -0.23 -14.66 45.84
CA ASP A 23 0.72 -15.36 44.97
C ASP A 23 0.01 -15.95 43.74
N VAL A 24 -1.15 -16.54 43.91
CA VAL A 24 -1.98 -17.06 42.80
C VAL A 24 -2.47 -15.93 41.92
N PHE A 25 -2.90 -14.81 42.48
CA PHE A 25 -3.38 -13.67 41.76
C PHE A 25 -2.25 -13.03 40.91
N ASP A 26 -1.07 -12.85 41.49
CA ASP A 26 0.10 -12.32 40.81
C ASP A 26 0.57 -13.24 39.69
N THR A 27 0.52 -14.56 39.91
CA THR A 27 0.83 -15.57 38.89
C THR A 27 -0.17 -15.52 37.73
N LEU A 28 -1.47 -15.41 38.02
CA LEU A 28 -2.52 -15.28 37.02
C LEU A 28 -2.36 -14.00 36.22
N GLN A 29 -2.07 -12.88 36.87
CA GLN A 29 -1.88 -11.58 36.23
C GLN A 29 -0.66 -11.58 35.31
N SER A 30 0.45 -12.17 35.74
CA SER A 30 1.67 -12.32 34.92
C SER A 30 1.44 -13.25 33.74
N SER A 31 0.74 -14.38 33.93
CA SER A 31 0.43 -15.30 32.83
C SER A 31 -0.55 -14.68 31.82
N HIS A 32 -1.53 -13.90 32.26
CA HIS A 32 -2.43 -13.17 31.38
C HIS A 32 -1.68 -12.13 30.52
N ALA A 33 -0.77 -11.37 31.15
CA ALA A 33 0.07 -10.40 30.43
C ALA A 33 0.97 -11.07 29.40
N MET A 34 1.58 -12.24 29.72
CA MET A 34 2.35 -13.04 28.77
C MET A 34 1.50 -13.51 27.57
N LEU A 35 0.33 -14.07 27.85
CA LEU A 35 -0.58 -14.54 26.79
C LEU A 35 -1.03 -13.40 25.87
N GLU A 36 -1.34 -12.22 26.40
CA GLU A 36 -1.67 -11.05 25.60
C GLU A 36 -0.49 -10.61 24.71
N GLN A 37 0.72 -10.65 25.24
CA GLN A 37 1.92 -10.32 24.47
C GLN A 37 2.17 -11.34 23.35
N ASP A 38 2.06 -12.63 23.65
CA ASP A 38 2.21 -13.70 22.67
C ASP A 38 1.15 -13.62 21.56
N LEU A 39 -0.10 -13.32 21.91
CA LEU A 39 -1.16 -13.10 20.91
C LEU A 39 -0.86 -11.92 20.00
N LYS A 40 -0.39 -10.79 20.55
CA LYS A 40 0.00 -9.61 19.75
C LYS A 40 1.15 -9.95 18.83
N ARG A 41 2.16 -10.66 19.33
CA ARG A 41 3.32 -11.09 18.55
C ARG A 41 2.93 -12.04 17.42
N THR A 42 2.14 -13.06 17.72
CA THR A 42 1.69 -14.05 16.72
C THR A 42 0.85 -13.41 15.63
N ARG A 43 -0.03 -12.45 15.97
CA ARG A 43 -0.80 -11.68 15.00
C ARG A 43 0.10 -10.83 14.10
N ALA A 44 1.03 -10.10 14.69
CA ALA A 44 1.98 -9.29 13.92
C ALA A 44 2.86 -10.14 12.98
N GLU A 45 3.27 -11.33 13.41
CA GLU A 45 4.02 -12.26 12.57
C GLU A 45 3.16 -12.84 11.44
N ALA A 46 1.88 -13.13 11.69
CA ALA A 46 0.94 -13.59 10.67
C ALA A 46 0.68 -12.51 9.62
N ASP A 47 0.39 -11.27 10.06
CA ASP A 47 0.18 -10.12 9.18
C ASP A 47 1.42 -9.83 8.32
N ASN A 48 2.61 -9.95 8.90
CA ASN A 48 3.87 -9.73 8.18
C ASN A 48 4.14 -10.81 7.14
N ARG A 49 3.84 -12.08 7.45
CA ARG A 49 3.93 -13.19 6.48
C ARG A 49 2.95 -13.01 5.32
N GLU A 50 1.72 -12.64 5.62
CA GLU A 50 0.71 -12.36 4.60
C GLU A 50 1.18 -11.22 3.68
N ARG A 51 1.68 -10.11 4.24
CA ARG A 51 2.24 -9.00 3.47
C ARG A 51 3.42 -9.42 2.59
N MET A 52 4.32 -10.25 3.11
CA MET A 52 5.46 -10.74 2.34
C MET A 52 5.06 -11.59 1.14
N LEU A 53 3.97 -12.36 1.24
CA LEU A 53 3.46 -13.18 0.15
C LEU A 53 2.63 -12.39 -0.87
N ILE A 54 1.83 -11.43 -0.40
CA ILE A 54 0.91 -10.68 -1.25
C ILE A 54 1.62 -9.54 -1.98
N LYS A 55 2.62 -8.89 -1.36
CA LYS A 55 3.33 -7.75 -1.96
C LYS A 55 3.91 -8.03 -3.36
N PRO A 56 4.64 -9.13 -3.61
CA PRO A 56 5.14 -9.46 -4.96
C PRO A 56 4.01 -9.63 -5.97
N LEU A 57 2.94 -10.32 -5.59
CA LEU A 57 1.79 -10.54 -6.46
C LEU A 57 1.10 -9.21 -6.85
N LEU A 58 0.96 -8.28 -5.92
CA LEU A 58 0.42 -6.96 -6.22
C LEU A 58 1.31 -6.18 -7.19
N LEU A 59 2.63 -6.27 -7.04
CA LEU A 59 3.58 -5.64 -7.95
C LEU A 59 3.48 -6.24 -9.36
N ASP A 60 3.33 -7.55 -9.50
CA ASP A 60 3.13 -8.21 -10.80
C ASP A 60 1.83 -7.74 -11.47
N ILE A 61 0.74 -7.63 -10.71
CA ILE A 61 -0.53 -7.11 -11.23
C ILE A 61 -0.39 -5.65 -11.69
N ILE A 62 0.31 -4.83 -10.92
CA ILE A 62 0.59 -3.44 -11.29
C ILE A 62 1.44 -3.37 -12.55
N ASP A 63 2.43 -4.24 -12.72
CA ASP A 63 3.25 -4.30 -13.95
C ASP A 63 2.43 -4.70 -15.18
N ILE A 64 1.52 -5.66 -15.05
CA ILE A 64 0.57 -6.02 -16.11
C ILE A 64 -0.34 -4.82 -16.44
N ARG A 65 -0.86 -4.16 -15.43
CA ARG A 65 -1.68 -2.95 -15.58
C ARG A 65 -0.94 -1.87 -16.36
N ASP A 66 0.32 -1.60 -16.01
CA ASP A 66 1.14 -0.57 -16.67
C ASP A 66 1.43 -0.90 -18.13
N ARG A 67 1.70 -2.17 -18.45
CA ARG A 67 1.87 -2.63 -19.84
C ARG A 67 0.61 -2.45 -20.67
N LEU A 68 -0.57 -2.74 -20.08
CA LEU A 68 -1.85 -2.49 -20.74
C LEU A 68 -2.09 -0.99 -20.94
N ALA A 69 -1.79 -0.16 -19.95
CA ALA A 69 -1.91 1.30 -20.03
C ALA A 69 -0.96 1.88 -21.12
N ALA A 70 0.26 1.37 -21.19
CA ALA A 70 1.21 1.77 -22.23
C ALA A 70 0.70 1.44 -23.66
N GLY A 71 0.01 0.31 -23.82
CA GLY A 71 -0.61 -0.08 -25.10
C GLY A 71 -1.77 0.84 -25.52
N LEU A 72 -2.35 1.61 -24.58
CA LEU A 72 -3.39 2.61 -24.88
C LEU A 72 -2.81 3.96 -25.30
N LYS A 73 -1.53 4.25 -24.98
CA LYS A 73 -0.87 5.49 -25.42
C LYS A 73 -0.75 5.47 -26.95
N PRO A 74 -1.08 6.59 -27.64
CA PRO A 74 -0.91 6.65 -29.08
C PRO A 74 0.58 6.43 -29.42
N ALA A 75 0.84 5.48 -30.31
CA ALA A 75 2.20 5.29 -30.83
C ALA A 75 2.62 6.60 -31.51
N ALA A 76 3.76 7.14 -31.10
CA ALA A 76 4.33 8.38 -31.66
C ALA A 76 4.83 8.23 -33.09
N THR A 77 4.53 7.13 -33.79
CA THR A 77 4.83 6.92 -35.22
C THR A 77 3.84 7.71 -36.03
N ALA A 78 4.24 8.95 -36.37
CA ALA A 78 3.57 9.75 -37.38
C ALA A 78 3.75 9.06 -38.75
N LEU A 79 2.81 8.21 -39.14
CA LEU A 79 2.67 7.79 -40.51
C LEU A 79 2.24 9.01 -41.33
N PRO A 80 2.72 9.17 -42.60
CA PRO A 80 2.36 10.28 -43.43
C PRO A 80 0.83 10.37 -43.57
N ARG A 81 0.27 11.55 -43.40
CA ARG A 81 -1.18 11.84 -43.37
C ARG A 81 -1.98 11.27 -44.55
N TRP A 82 -1.37 11.07 -45.70
CA TRP A 82 -2.02 10.53 -46.88
C TRP A 82 -2.23 9.01 -46.78
N TYR A 83 -1.35 8.28 -46.08
CA TYR A 83 -1.45 6.84 -45.84
C TYR A 83 -2.57 6.52 -44.84
N GLU A 84 -2.78 7.41 -43.86
CA GLU A 84 -3.88 7.29 -42.87
C GLU A 84 -5.26 7.37 -43.50
N ARG A 85 -5.41 8.15 -44.62
CA ARG A 85 -6.71 8.33 -45.27
C ARG A 85 -7.18 7.08 -46.04
N PHE A 86 -6.26 6.30 -46.58
CA PHE A 86 -6.61 5.19 -47.46
C PHE A 86 -6.88 3.87 -46.69
N LEU A 87 -6.16 3.62 -45.57
CA LEU A 87 -6.36 2.44 -44.72
C LEU A 87 -7.37 2.64 -43.60
N ALA A 88 -7.87 3.86 -43.41
CA ALA A 88 -8.45 4.29 -42.16
C ALA A 88 -9.91 3.91 -41.95
N TYR A 89 -10.68 3.63 -42.98
CA TYR A 89 -12.14 3.52 -42.78
C TYR A 89 -12.59 2.18 -42.17
N ARG A 90 -11.99 1.07 -42.51
CA ARG A 90 -12.34 -0.26 -41.95
C ARG A 90 -11.55 -0.66 -40.71
N GLN A 91 -10.37 -0.08 -40.53
CA GLN A 91 -9.51 -0.41 -39.38
C GLN A 91 -9.81 0.46 -38.12
N ARG A 92 -10.44 1.62 -38.29
CA ARG A 92 -10.75 2.53 -37.18
C ARG A 92 -11.77 1.93 -36.22
N GLU A 93 -12.87 1.37 -36.69
CA GLU A 93 -13.90 0.78 -35.82
C GLU A 93 -13.34 -0.39 -35.01
N THR A 94 -12.53 -1.25 -35.66
CA THR A 94 -11.92 -2.40 -34.98
C THR A 94 -10.88 -1.93 -33.95
N ALA A 95 -10.07 -0.93 -34.29
CA ALA A 95 -9.06 -0.38 -33.38
C ALA A 95 -9.68 0.37 -32.19
N GLU A 96 -10.81 1.06 -32.40
CA GLU A 96 -11.54 1.72 -31.33
C GLU A 96 -12.22 0.72 -30.40
N ALA A 97 -12.83 -0.34 -30.94
CA ALA A 97 -13.39 -1.43 -30.15
C ALA A 97 -12.31 -2.13 -29.29
N TRP A 98 -11.13 -2.38 -29.85
CA TRP A 98 -9.99 -2.93 -29.12
C TRP A 98 -9.52 -2.01 -27.99
N ARG A 99 -9.37 -0.71 -28.29
CA ARG A 99 -8.99 0.28 -27.26
C ARG A 99 -10.01 0.35 -26.14
N GLU A 100 -11.29 0.31 -26.47
CA GLU A 100 -12.35 0.32 -25.44
C GLU A 100 -12.32 -0.96 -24.60
N GLY A 101 -12.12 -2.13 -25.20
CA GLY A 101 -11.93 -3.37 -24.48
C GLY A 101 -10.74 -3.31 -23.51
N LEU A 102 -9.62 -2.75 -23.95
CA LEU A 102 -8.44 -2.55 -23.08
C LEU A 102 -8.73 -1.55 -21.95
N ARG A 103 -9.45 -0.45 -22.22
CA ARG A 103 -9.86 0.51 -21.18
C ARG A 103 -10.78 -0.15 -20.13
N MET A 104 -11.71 -0.98 -20.58
CA MET A 104 -12.58 -1.73 -19.65
C MET A 104 -11.79 -2.69 -18.78
N THR A 105 -10.84 -3.41 -19.36
CA THR A 105 -9.94 -4.32 -18.62
C THR A 105 -9.10 -3.54 -17.60
N LEU A 106 -8.55 -2.40 -18.01
CA LEU A 106 -7.75 -1.56 -17.13
C LEU A 106 -8.58 -1.06 -15.94
N ARG A 107 -9.78 -0.52 -16.20
CA ARG A 107 -10.72 -0.10 -15.14
C ARG A 107 -11.04 -1.25 -14.17
N ARG A 108 -11.17 -2.48 -14.69
CA ARG A 108 -11.42 -3.65 -13.84
C ARG A 108 -10.23 -3.98 -12.94
N ILE A 109 -9.01 -3.88 -13.48
CA ILE A 109 -7.78 -4.08 -12.69
C ILE A 109 -7.66 -2.98 -11.63
N ASP A 110 -7.88 -1.71 -12.00
CA ASP A 110 -7.84 -0.59 -11.05
C ASP A 110 -8.88 -0.76 -9.93
N ALA A 111 -10.10 -1.20 -10.24
CA ALA A 111 -11.11 -1.51 -9.24
C ALA A 111 -10.68 -2.66 -8.30
N MET A 112 -10.12 -3.75 -8.85
CA MET A 112 -9.61 -4.86 -8.05
C MET A 112 -8.45 -4.46 -7.12
N LEU A 113 -7.59 -3.55 -7.56
CA LEU A 113 -6.52 -2.99 -6.74
C LEU A 113 -7.09 -2.10 -5.62
N ALA A 114 -8.05 -1.23 -5.95
CA ALA A 114 -8.72 -0.35 -4.99
C ALA A 114 -9.46 -1.14 -3.89
N ASP A 115 -10.16 -2.24 -4.25
CA ASP A 115 -10.82 -3.14 -3.29
C ASP A 115 -9.83 -3.73 -2.26
N ARG A 116 -8.56 -3.87 -2.66
CA ARG A 116 -7.47 -4.32 -1.79
C ARG A 116 -6.70 -3.19 -1.12
N ARG A 117 -7.23 -1.96 -1.20
CA ARG A 117 -6.59 -0.74 -0.68
C ARG A 117 -5.23 -0.45 -1.32
N VAL A 118 -5.06 -0.84 -2.58
CA VAL A 118 -3.93 -0.43 -3.42
C VAL A 118 -4.41 0.74 -4.27
N ILE A 119 -3.88 1.92 -4.00
CA ILE A 119 -4.27 3.17 -4.64
C ILE A 119 -3.06 3.84 -5.29
N PRO A 120 -3.22 4.54 -6.43
CA PRO A 120 -2.14 5.30 -7.02
C PRO A 120 -1.70 6.43 -6.09
N ALA A 121 -0.39 6.70 -6.07
CA ALA A 121 0.15 7.87 -5.39
C ALA A 121 -0.17 9.11 -6.23
N GLU A 122 -0.75 10.14 -5.61
CA GLU A 122 -1.03 11.41 -6.27
C GLU A 122 0.22 12.28 -6.28
N THR A 123 0.93 12.29 -7.40
CA THR A 123 2.20 13.00 -7.57
C THR A 123 2.07 14.19 -8.51
N VAL A 124 1.30 14.08 -9.61
CA VAL A 124 1.15 15.12 -10.62
C VAL A 124 0.54 16.41 -10.04
N GLY A 125 1.15 17.54 -10.37
CA GLY A 125 0.74 18.86 -9.86
C GLY A 125 1.18 19.14 -8.42
N ARG A 126 1.92 18.22 -7.77
CA ARG A 126 2.45 18.40 -6.40
C ARG A 126 3.97 18.63 -6.43
N PRO A 127 4.53 19.22 -5.37
CA PRO A 127 5.97 19.28 -5.19
C PRO A 127 6.58 17.87 -5.18
N PHE A 128 7.73 17.72 -5.83
CA PHE A 128 8.46 16.46 -5.84
C PHE A 128 8.86 16.02 -4.42
N ASP A 129 8.44 14.82 -4.01
CA ASP A 129 8.83 14.19 -2.75
C ASP A 129 9.64 12.90 -3.03
N PRO A 130 10.95 12.87 -2.70
CA PRO A 130 11.79 11.70 -2.91
C PRO A 130 11.34 10.44 -2.16
N ARG A 131 10.48 10.58 -1.16
CA ARG A 131 9.97 9.43 -0.39
C ARG A 131 8.93 8.61 -1.16
N ILE A 132 8.25 9.22 -2.13
CA ILE A 132 7.16 8.59 -2.89
C ILE A 132 7.42 8.56 -4.41
N ALA A 133 8.42 9.29 -4.91
CA ALA A 133 8.71 9.39 -6.33
C ALA A 133 10.21 9.47 -6.62
N ILE A 134 10.59 9.07 -7.85
CA ILE A 134 11.93 9.22 -8.44
C ILE A 134 11.80 10.10 -9.68
N ALA A 135 12.56 11.20 -9.76
CA ALA A 135 12.63 12.02 -10.96
C ALA A 135 13.47 11.30 -12.01
N VAL A 136 12.84 10.87 -13.11
CA VAL A 136 13.52 10.20 -14.23
C VAL A 136 13.87 11.17 -15.36
N ALA A 137 13.20 12.32 -15.42
CA ALA A 137 13.49 13.39 -16.37
C ALA A 137 13.10 14.75 -15.79
N THR A 138 13.64 15.80 -16.39
CA THR A 138 13.22 17.17 -16.12
C THR A 138 12.78 17.84 -17.43
N VAL A 139 11.80 18.72 -17.35
CA VAL A 139 11.28 19.49 -18.49
C VAL A 139 11.27 20.97 -18.14
N ALA A 140 11.64 21.82 -19.11
CA ALA A 140 11.46 23.26 -18.98
C ALA A 140 10.03 23.61 -19.35
N ASP A 141 9.23 23.99 -18.36
CA ASP A 141 7.84 24.43 -18.56
C ASP A 141 7.68 25.80 -17.89
N PRO A 142 7.45 26.86 -18.69
CA PRO A 142 7.34 28.22 -18.18
C PRO A 142 6.09 28.42 -17.31
N ASP A 143 5.05 27.61 -17.50
CA ASP A 143 3.76 27.73 -16.81
C ASP A 143 3.71 26.95 -15.48
N VAL A 144 4.74 26.15 -15.19
CA VAL A 144 4.82 25.31 -13.99
C VAL A 144 5.97 25.77 -13.08
N ALA A 145 5.71 25.84 -11.78
CA ALA A 145 6.73 26.20 -10.80
C ALA A 145 7.85 25.14 -10.74
N ASP A 146 9.08 25.58 -10.46
CA ASP A 146 10.24 24.72 -10.30
C ASP A 146 10.02 23.67 -9.21
N GLY A 147 10.38 22.42 -9.48
CA GLY A 147 10.22 21.31 -8.55
C GLY A 147 8.83 20.69 -8.49
N ILE A 148 7.90 21.10 -9.33
CA ILE A 148 6.56 20.48 -9.43
C ILE A 148 6.61 19.28 -10.39
N VAL A 149 5.91 18.22 -10.06
CA VAL A 149 5.75 17.03 -10.92
C VAL A 149 4.77 17.38 -12.06
N VAL A 150 5.24 17.26 -13.29
CA VAL A 150 4.44 17.55 -14.50
C VAL A 150 3.73 16.31 -15.00
N GLU A 151 4.37 15.16 -14.98
CA GLU A 151 3.84 13.91 -15.52
C GLU A 151 4.37 12.71 -14.75
N ASP A 152 3.52 11.69 -14.61
CA ASP A 152 3.89 10.35 -14.18
C ASP A 152 4.23 9.51 -15.41
N VAL A 153 5.50 9.18 -15.58
CA VAL A 153 5.96 8.20 -16.59
C VAL A 153 5.45 6.82 -16.18
N ARG A 154 5.58 6.51 -14.89
CA ARG A 154 5.11 5.29 -14.28
C ARG A 154 4.47 5.63 -12.91
N PRO A 155 3.18 5.36 -12.72
CA PRO A 155 2.52 5.72 -11.47
C PRO A 155 3.08 4.96 -10.27
N GLY A 156 3.21 5.65 -9.14
CA GLY A 156 3.48 5.05 -7.85
C GLY A 156 2.22 4.43 -7.28
N PHE A 157 2.37 3.53 -6.30
CA PHE A 157 1.25 2.91 -5.61
C PHE A 157 1.49 2.81 -4.11
N LEU A 158 0.41 3.03 -3.36
CA LEU A 158 0.34 2.82 -1.92
C LEU A 158 -0.53 1.60 -1.63
N TRP A 159 -0.14 0.76 -0.70
CA TRP A 159 -0.94 -0.35 -0.18
C TRP A 159 -1.24 -0.13 1.29
N GLN A 160 -2.52 0.03 1.64
CA GLN A 160 -2.94 0.31 3.01
C GLN A 160 -2.26 1.55 3.64
N GLY A 161 -1.92 2.54 2.80
CA GLY A 161 -1.22 3.76 3.21
C GLY A 161 0.31 3.66 3.24
N GLU A 162 0.90 2.48 3.07
CA GLU A 162 2.34 2.28 2.97
C GLU A 162 2.80 2.26 1.51
N LEU A 163 4.01 2.73 1.25
CA LEU A 163 4.56 2.75 -0.09
C LEU A 163 4.79 1.31 -0.61
N LEU A 164 4.10 0.97 -1.71
CA LEU A 164 4.27 -0.30 -2.42
C LEU A 164 5.30 -0.18 -3.54
N ARG A 165 5.21 0.91 -4.33
CA ARG A 165 6.10 1.24 -5.44
C ARG A 165 6.24 2.76 -5.60
N LEU A 166 7.47 3.24 -5.80
CA LEU A 166 7.75 4.64 -6.12
C LEU A 166 7.18 5.01 -7.50
N ALA A 167 6.71 6.26 -7.64
CA ALA A 167 6.39 6.83 -8.94
C ALA A 167 7.66 7.20 -9.70
N GLU A 168 7.66 7.03 -11.02
CA GLU A 168 8.68 7.58 -11.90
C GLU A 168 8.09 8.83 -12.58
N VAL A 169 8.66 9.99 -12.28
CA VAL A 169 8.06 11.27 -12.64
C VAL A 169 8.97 12.18 -13.46
N VAL A 170 8.35 13.07 -14.23
CA VAL A 170 9.00 14.22 -14.86
C VAL A 170 8.75 15.45 -14.00
N VAL A 171 9.80 16.18 -13.67
CA VAL A 171 9.75 17.36 -12.80
C VAL A 171 10.04 18.61 -13.62
N ALA A 172 9.26 19.67 -13.38
CA ALA A 172 9.54 20.97 -13.96
C ALA A 172 10.85 21.50 -13.39
N LYS A 173 11.74 21.99 -14.29
CA LYS A 173 12.98 22.69 -13.95
C LYS A 173 13.06 23.98 -14.72
N ARG A 174 13.15 25.08 -14.02
CA ARG A 174 13.34 26.39 -14.62
C ARG A 174 14.76 26.45 -15.17
N ASN A 175 14.90 26.63 -16.50
CA ASN A 175 16.21 26.98 -17.07
C ASN A 175 16.56 28.37 -16.55
N ALA A 176 17.70 28.46 -15.86
CA ALA A 176 18.28 29.72 -15.42
C ALA A 176 18.83 30.49 -16.60
#